data_16f629ee2319762f5c21ab7bdb29c91d
#
_entry.id   16f629ee2319762f5c21ab7bdb29c91d
#
_cell.length_a   1.000
_cell.length_b   1.000
_cell.length_c   1.000
_cell.angle_alpha   90.00
_cell.angle_beta   90.00
_cell.angle_gamma   90.00
#
_symmetry.space_group_name_H-M   'P 1'
#
loop_
_entity.id
_entity.type
_entity.pdbx_description
1 polymer ?
#
loop_
_entity_poly.entity_id
_entity_poly.type
_entity_poly.pdbx_seq_one_letter_code
_entity_poly.pdbx_strand_id
1 'polypeptide(L)'
;MKKDIFSVPIFELKVDLDKIDIAEGKYAPTWESGIPTTYQSTPKVSKSTYEYLHSIIAPCLNELKDPWKKLKFEQIWRNKYSSTDYQGYHIHPKSQWSFIIYETVSRSKTMLMNPAGHLIQNHAPRGNSMDTPLYYQPKLGPGDMILFPSWIGHQVQPGNTGTTIAGNIGIVQPPIY
;
A
#
# COMPACT_ATOMS: atom_id res chain seq x y z
N MET A 1 14.79 24.48 16.86
CA MET A 1 14.18 24.06 15.57
C MET A 1 14.04 22.55 15.57
N LYS A 2 12.80 22.00 15.50
CA LYS A 2 12.54 20.54 15.37
C LYS A 2 12.99 20.11 13.96
N LYS A 3 13.63 18.96 13.84
CA LYS A 3 13.94 18.29 12.57
C LYS A 3 13.45 16.86 12.64
N ASP A 4 12.70 16.43 11.64
CA ASP A 4 12.31 15.04 11.48
C ASP A 4 13.41 14.33 10.69
N ILE A 5 14.06 13.35 11.34
CA ILE A 5 15.07 12.48 10.76
C ILE A 5 14.47 11.07 10.65
N PHE A 6 14.86 10.29 9.64
CA PHE A 6 14.34 8.95 9.39
C PHE A 6 12.82 8.90 9.14
N SER A 7 12.25 9.96 8.57
CA SER A 7 10.87 9.94 8.11
C SER A 7 10.69 8.96 6.95
N VAL A 8 9.57 8.25 6.94
CA VAL A 8 9.18 7.37 5.83
C VAL A 8 8.08 8.06 5.05
N PRO A 9 8.29 8.40 3.78
CA PRO A 9 7.26 9.01 2.96
C PRO A 9 6.18 8.00 2.61
N ILE A 10 4.93 8.43 2.72
CA ILE A 10 3.75 7.77 2.18
C ILE A 10 2.90 8.82 1.47
N PHE A 11 2.05 8.41 0.54
CA PHE A 11 1.17 9.33 -0.17
C PHE A 11 -0.27 8.84 -0.09
N GLU A 12 -1.18 9.75 0.20
CA GLU A 12 -2.62 9.52 0.14
C GLU A 12 -3.17 10.28 -1.07
N LEU A 13 -3.83 9.58 -1.97
CA LEU A 13 -4.25 10.08 -3.27
C LEU A 13 -5.74 9.85 -3.49
N LYS A 14 -6.35 10.64 -4.35
CA LYS A 14 -7.67 10.37 -4.91
C LYS A 14 -7.55 9.59 -6.22
N VAL A 15 -8.41 8.62 -6.38
CA VAL A 15 -8.49 7.75 -7.56
C VAL A 15 -9.88 7.82 -8.16
N ASP A 16 -9.93 8.11 -9.43
CA ASP A 16 -11.14 7.98 -10.23
C ASP A 16 -11.35 6.49 -10.57
N LEU A 17 -12.28 5.85 -9.86
CA LEU A 17 -12.54 4.42 -10.00
C LEU A 17 -13.07 4.05 -11.38
N ASP A 18 -13.71 4.98 -12.11
CA ASP A 18 -14.19 4.74 -13.47
C ASP A 18 -13.05 4.57 -14.48
N LYS A 19 -11.82 4.98 -14.11
CA LYS A 19 -10.60 4.77 -14.91
C LYS A 19 -9.86 3.49 -14.59
N ILE A 20 -10.37 2.69 -13.65
CA ILE A 20 -9.77 1.43 -13.23
C ILE A 20 -10.51 0.27 -13.89
N ASP A 21 -9.94 -0.23 -14.96
CA ASP A 21 -10.43 -1.38 -15.71
C ASP A 21 -9.50 -2.58 -15.50
N ILE A 22 -9.93 -3.47 -14.61
CA ILE A 22 -9.24 -4.71 -14.25
C ILE A 22 -10.23 -5.85 -14.47
N ALA A 23 -9.88 -6.78 -15.33
CA ALA A 23 -10.71 -7.94 -15.62
C ALA A 23 -11.06 -8.72 -14.35
N GLU A 24 -12.23 -9.33 -14.36
CA GLU A 24 -12.64 -10.19 -13.26
C GLU A 24 -11.69 -11.38 -13.16
N GLY A 25 -11.00 -11.48 -12.02
CA GLY A 25 -10.10 -12.57 -11.72
C GLY A 25 -10.79 -13.66 -10.91
N LYS A 26 -10.21 -14.87 -10.90
CA LYS A 26 -10.69 -15.94 -10.04
C LYS A 26 -10.23 -15.67 -8.60
N TYR A 27 -11.16 -15.48 -7.70
CA TYR A 27 -10.87 -15.39 -6.27
C TYR A 27 -10.51 -16.76 -5.71
N ALA A 28 -9.44 -16.81 -4.93
CA ALA A 28 -9.04 -17.96 -4.16
C ALA A 28 -8.54 -17.51 -2.78
N PRO A 29 -8.73 -18.31 -1.72
CA PRO A 29 -8.10 -18.05 -0.44
C PRO A 29 -6.59 -18.03 -0.60
N THR A 30 -5.94 -17.00 -0.07
CA THR A 30 -4.49 -16.87 -0.11
C THR A 30 -4.00 -16.38 1.24
N TRP A 31 -2.75 -16.69 1.56
CA TRP A 31 -2.11 -16.44 2.84
C TRP A 31 -2.79 -17.18 4.01
N GLU A 32 -2.21 -17.10 5.18
CA GLU A 32 -2.71 -17.76 6.39
C GLU A 32 -4.11 -17.29 6.81
N SER A 33 -4.44 -16.03 6.50
CA SER A 33 -5.75 -15.46 6.79
C SER A 33 -6.90 -15.96 5.91
N GLY A 34 -6.58 -16.61 4.80
CA GLY A 34 -7.58 -17.20 3.90
C GLY A 34 -8.48 -16.20 3.17
N ILE A 35 -8.14 -14.91 3.11
CA ILE A 35 -8.97 -13.91 2.43
C ILE A 35 -9.09 -14.24 0.93
N PRO A 36 -10.30 -14.08 0.33
CA PRO A 36 -10.47 -14.22 -1.11
C PRO A 36 -9.71 -13.12 -1.85
N THR A 37 -8.81 -13.53 -2.74
CA THR A 37 -7.99 -12.62 -3.53
C THR A 37 -7.80 -13.13 -4.96
N THR A 38 -7.62 -12.23 -5.91
CA THR A 38 -7.27 -12.55 -7.30
C THR A 38 -5.76 -12.61 -7.54
N TYR A 39 -4.94 -12.56 -6.48
CA TYR A 39 -3.49 -12.52 -6.56
C TYR A 39 -2.90 -13.63 -7.45
N GLN A 40 -3.35 -14.88 -7.27
CA GLN A 40 -2.85 -16.03 -8.03
C GLN A 40 -3.39 -16.07 -9.46
N SER A 41 -4.56 -15.49 -9.72
CA SER A 41 -5.16 -15.49 -11.06
C SER A 41 -4.59 -14.41 -11.99
N THR A 42 -3.79 -13.48 -11.44
CA THR A 42 -3.15 -12.39 -12.20
C THR A 42 -4.11 -11.73 -13.20
N PRO A 43 -5.17 -11.04 -12.75
CA PRO A 43 -6.19 -10.51 -13.63
C PRO A 43 -5.57 -9.53 -14.64
N LYS A 44 -6.11 -9.56 -15.86
CA LYS A 44 -5.67 -8.62 -16.92
C LYS A 44 -6.07 -7.21 -16.54
N VAL A 45 -5.11 -6.31 -16.56
CA VAL A 45 -5.29 -4.86 -16.34
C VAL A 45 -5.21 -4.15 -17.69
N SER A 46 -6.13 -3.22 -17.97
CA SER A 46 -6.12 -2.48 -19.22
C SER A 46 -4.91 -1.53 -19.32
N LYS A 47 -4.51 -1.22 -20.54
CA LYS A 47 -3.44 -0.25 -20.79
C LYS A 47 -3.80 1.13 -20.25
N SER A 48 -5.04 1.56 -20.40
CA SER A 48 -5.56 2.84 -19.90
C SER A 48 -5.45 2.93 -18.37
N THR A 49 -5.70 1.85 -17.64
CA THR A 49 -5.50 1.79 -16.18
C THR A 49 -4.04 1.98 -15.81
N TYR A 50 -3.10 1.32 -16.50
CA TYR A 50 -1.67 1.54 -16.24
C TYR A 50 -1.24 2.98 -16.52
N GLU A 51 -1.70 3.58 -17.61
CA GLU A 51 -1.42 4.97 -17.97
C GLU A 51 -1.99 5.94 -16.93
N TYR A 52 -3.21 5.69 -16.48
CA TYR A 52 -3.85 6.48 -15.44
C TYR A 52 -3.11 6.36 -14.09
N LEU A 53 -2.83 5.15 -13.62
CA LEU A 53 -2.07 4.95 -12.37
C LEU A 53 -0.68 5.59 -12.47
N HIS A 54 0.00 5.48 -13.60
CA HIS A 54 1.27 6.16 -13.81
C HIS A 54 1.12 7.68 -13.68
N SER A 55 0.07 8.27 -14.25
CA SER A 55 -0.14 9.72 -14.24
C SER A 55 -0.34 10.30 -12.82
N ILE A 56 -0.89 9.53 -11.88
CA ILE A 56 -1.11 9.97 -10.50
C ILE A 56 0.02 9.58 -9.54
N ILE A 57 0.75 8.50 -9.81
CA ILE A 57 1.84 8.01 -8.94
C ILE A 57 3.18 8.69 -9.26
N ALA A 58 3.49 8.90 -10.53
CA ALA A 58 4.77 9.48 -10.93
C ALA A 58 5.05 10.87 -10.31
N PRO A 59 4.09 11.80 -10.22
CA PRO A 59 4.29 13.08 -9.52
C PRO A 59 4.72 12.90 -8.07
N CYS A 60 4.10 11.97 -7.33
CA CYS A 60 4.46 11.68 -5.94
C CYS A 60 5.92 11.23 -5.80
N LEU A 61 6.35 10.31 -6.65
CA LEU A 61 7.72 9.79 -6.60
C LEU A 61 8.76 10.82 -7.04
N ASN A 62 8.38 11.77 -7.88
CA ASN A 62 9.26 12.90 -8.26
C ASN A 62 9.54 13.85 -7.07
N GLU A 63 8.66 13.92 -6.07
CA GLU A 63 8.89 14.72 -4.86
C GLU A 63 10.04 14.17 -4.00
N LEU A 64 10.37 12.88 -4.13
CA LEU A 64 11.38 12.22 -3.29
C LEU A 64 12.81 12.54 -3.68
N LYS A 65 13.04 13.25 -4.77
CA LYS A 65 14.37 13.60 -5.31
C LYS A 65 15.27 12.41 -5.67
N ASP A 66 14.77 11.19 -5.55
CA ASP A 66 15.48 10.00 -5.99
C ASP A 66 15.32 9.85 -7.51
N PRO A 67 16.42 9.76 -8.28
CA PRO A 67 16.33 9.61 -9.72
C PRO A 67 15.71 8.26 -10.07
N TRP A 68 14.69 8.27 -10.92
CA TRP A 68 14.15 7.06 -11.50
C TRP A 68 13.91 7.24 -13.00
N LYS A 69 14.03 6.14 -13.76
CA LYS A 69 13.89 6.15 -15.22
C LYS A 69 12.53 5.61 -15.66
N LYS A 70 12.01 4.60 -14.95
CA LYS A 70 10.78 3.93 -15.33
C LYS A 70 10.11 3.32 -14.12
N LEU A 71 8.78 3.46 -14.05
CA LEU A 71 7.92 2.69 -13.16
C LEU A 71 7.46 1.42 -13.87
N LYS A 72 7.56 0.30 -13.20
CA LYS A 72 7.07 -0.99 -13.68
C LYS A 72 6.02 -1.50 -12.70
N PHE A 73 4.75 -1.52 -13.12
CA PHE A 73 3.72 -2.23 -12.38
C PHE A 73 4.00 -3.73 -12.51
N GLU A 74 4.23 -4.40 -11.40
CA GLU A 74 4.62 -5.80 -11.39
C GLU A 74 3.40 -6.71 -11.29
N GLN A 75 2.49 -6.40 -10.38
CA GLN A 75 1.26 -7.12 -10.19
C GLN A 75 0.19 -6.21 -9.61
N ILE A 76 -1.06 -6.38 -10.04
CA ILE A 76 -2.25 -5.72 -9.50
C ILE A 76 -3.32 -6.78 -9.29
N TRP A 77 -3.97 -6.75 -8.12
CA TRP A 77 -4.98 -7.75 -7.74
C TRP A 77 -6.08 -7.12 -6.87
N ARG A 78 -7.23 -7.81 -6.77
CA ARG A 78 -8.29 -7.46 -5.83
C ARG A 78 -8.28 -8.37 -4.61
N ASN A 79 -8.59 -7.79 -3.46
CA ASN A 79 -8.92 -8.51 -2.23
C ASN A 79 -10.38 -8.24 -1.91
N LYS A 80 -11.10 -9.25 -1.41
CA LYS A 80 -12.48 -9.13 -0.94
C LYS A 80 -12.52 -9.44 0.56
N TYR A 81 -13.15 -8.56 1.32
CA TYR A 81 -13.23 -8.68 2.77
C TYR A 81 -14.68 -8.85 3.22
N SER A 82 -14.88 -9.74 4.16
CA SER A 82 -16.01 -9.76 5.10
C SER A 82 -15.56 -9.15 6.44
N SER A 83 -16.49 -8.90 7.35
CA SER A 83 -16.20 -8.22 8.61
C SER A 83 -15.20 -8.93 9.53
N THR A 84 -15.01 -10.22 9.34
CA THR A 84 -14.09 -11.05 10.13
C THR A 84 -12.72 -11.26 9.47
N ASP A 85 -12.59 -10.89 8.20
CA ASP A 85 -11.37 -11.13 7.44
C ASP A 85 -10.27 -10.14 7.85
N TYR A 86 -9.04 -10.63 7.80
CA TYR A 86 -7.84 -9.87 8.12
C TYR A 86 -6.67 -10.29 7.23
N GLN A 87 -5.63 -9.47 7.16
CA GLN A 87 -4.32 -9.88 6.65
C GLN A 87 -3.29 -9.71 7.76
N GLY A 88 -2.54 -10.77 8.05
CA GLY A 88 -1.43 -10.73 8.99
C GLY A 88 -0.31 -9.79 8.55
N TYR A 89 0.60 -9.48 9.47
CA TYR A 89 1.77 -8.66 9.19
C TYR A 89 2.59 -9.23 8.03
N HIS A 90 2.89 -8.40 7.03
CA HIS A 90 3.70 -8.78 5.87
C HIS A 90 4.37 -7.56 5.22
N ILE A 91 5.31 -7.83 4.32
CA ILE A 91 5.97 -6.87 3.42
C ILE A 91 5.88 -7.40 1.99
N HIS A 92 6.17 -6.56 1.01
CA HIS A 92 6.27 -6.97 -0.40
C HIS A 92 7.72 -6.98 -0.87
N PRO A 93 8.47 -8.10 -0.64
CA PRO A 93 9.85 -8.19 -1.08
C PRO A 93 9.94 -8.15 -2.61
N LYS A 94 11.04 -7.60 -3.14
CA LYS A 94 11.33 -7.44 -4.58
C LYS A 94 10.67 -6.25 -5.28
N SER A 95 9.74 -5.55 -4.62
CA SER A 95 9.15 -4.31 -5.13
C SER A 95 9.67 -3.11 -4.33
N GLN A 96 9.67 -1.91 -4.91
CA GLN A 96 10.08 -0.69 -4.22
C GLN A 96 8.89 0.01 -3.59
N TRP A 97 7.76 0.04 -4.28
CA TRP A 97 6.53 0.68 -3.82
C TRP A 97 5.34 -0.27 -3.91
N SER A 98 4.40 -0.11 -3.00
CA SER A 98 3.12 -0.80 -2.99
C SER A 98 2.00 0.22 -2.85
N PHE A 99 0.85 -0.09 -3.40
CA PHE A 99 -0.35 0.75 -3.24
C PHE A 99 -1.57 -0.10 -2.90
N ILE A 100 -2.53 0.54 -2.24
CA ILE A 100 -3.86 0.00 -1.98
C ILE A 100 -4.88 1.06 -2.38
N ILE A 101 -5.77 0.72 -3.32
CA ILE A 101 -6.94 1.52 -3.67
C ILE A 101 -8.14 0.94 -2.93
N TYR A 102 -8.87 1.77 -2.22
CA TYR A 102 -10.11 1.38 -1.55
C TYR A 102 -11.27 1.50 -2.54
N GLU A 103 -11.76 0.35 -3.03
CA GLU A 103 -12.75 0.28 -4.10
C GLU A 103 -14.17 0.41 -3.51
N THR A 104 -14.53 -0.46 -2.58
CA THR A 104 -15.84 -0.43 -1.89
C THR A 104 -15.73 -0.50 -0.36
N VAL A 105 -14.54 -0.65 0.18
CA VAL A 105 -14.29 -0.62 1.63
C VAL A 105 -14.58 0.78 2.16
N SER A 106 -15.54 0.91 3.07
CA SER A 106 -16.01 2.21 3.58
C SER A 106 -14.99 2.94 4.48
N ARG A 107 -14.10 2.20 5.14
CA ARG A 107 -13.06 2.75 6.00
C ARG A 107 -11.87 1.80 6.08
N SER A 108 -10.69 2.31 5.80
CA SER A 108 -9.44 1.54 5.87
C SER A 108 -9.22 0.92 7.25
N LYS A 109 -8.83 -0.36 7.24
CA LYS A 109 -8.31 -1.10 8.41
C LYS A 109 -6.83 -1.46 8.22
N THR A 110 -6.22 -0.92 7.19
CA THR A 110 -4.78 -1.07 6.94
C THR A 110 -3.98 -0.33 8.01
N MET A 111 -2.99 -0.99 8.57
CA MET A 111 -2.03 -0.42 9.52
C MET A 111 -0.63 -0.55 8.93
N LEU A 112 0.05 0.57 8.77
CA LEU A 112 1.48 0.61 8.42
C LEU A 112 2.28 0.64 9.72
N MET A 113 3.18 -0.30 9.90
CA MET A 113 3.93 -0.45 11.14
C MET A 113 5.21 0.40 11.11
N ASN A 114 5.49 1.08 12.21
CA ASN A 114 6.75 1.80 12.35
C ASN A 114 7.93 0.81 12.37
N PRO A 115 8.90 0.91 11.45
CA PRO A 115 10.02 -0.01 11.39
C PRO A 115 10.88 -0.03 12.66
N ALA A 116 10.93 1.10 13.39
CA ALA A 116 11.60 1.22 14.67
C ALA A 116 10.68 0.94 15.87
N GLY A 117 9.45 0.47 15.64
CA GLY A 117 8.42 0.31 16.67
C GLY A 117 8.88 -0.53 17.87
N HIS A 118 9.60 -1.63 17.62
CA HIS A 118 10.14 -2.49 18.68
C HIS A 118 11.19 -1.79 19.57
N LEU A 119 12.02 -0.92 18.98
CA LEU A 119 13.00 -0.12 19.74
C LEU A 119 12.28 0.92 20.59
N ILE A 120 11.30 1.62 20.01
CA ILE A 120 10.51 2.64 20.70
C ILE A 120 9.75 1.99 21.86
N GLN A 121 9.10 0.85 21.63
CA GLN A 121 8.31 0.16 22.64
C GLN A 121 9.15 -0.36 23.82
N ASN A 122 10.36 -0.85 23.54
CA ASN A 122 11.20 -1.47 24.57
C ASN A 122 12.12 -0.49 25.29
N HIS A 123 12.46 0.63 24.68
CA HIS A 123 13.49 1.55 25.20
C HIS A 123 12.99 2.97 25.45
N ALA A 124 11.80 3.34 24.97
CA ALA A 124 11.24 4.64 25.29
C ALA A 124 10.80 4.71 26.76
N PRO A 125 11.04 5.82 27.46
CA PRO A 125 10.53 6.03 28.80
C PRO A 125 9.00 5.88 28.85
N ARG A 126 8.49 5.30 29.92
CA ARG A 126 7.04 5.29 30.16
C ARG A 126 6.54 6.73 30.23
N GLY A 127 5.56 7.06 29.38
CA GLY A 127 5.06 8.44 29.27
C GLY A 127 5.42 9.12 27.96
N ASN A 128 5.97 8.37 27.04
CA ASN A 128 6.13 8.66 25.61
C ASN A 128 6.38 10.14 25.27
N SER A 129 7.53 10.66 25.70
CA SER A 129 8.02 11.97 25.26
C SER A 129 8.43 11.98 23.78
N MET A 130 8.39 10.83 23.13
CA MET A 130 8.64 10.67 21.70
C MET A 130 7.28 10.61 20.98
N ASP A 131 6.92 11.70 20.36
CA ASP A 131 5.73 11.86 19.51
C ASP A 131 5.87 11.00 18.22
N THR A 132 6.10 9.70 18.43
CA THR A 132 6.40 8.76 17.34
C THR A 132 5.44 7.57 17.46
N PRO A 133 4.45 7.47 16.61
CA PRO A 133 3.47 6.40 16.67
C PRO A 133 4.11 5.05 16.35
N LEU A 134 3.60 3.97 16.97
CA LEU A 134 4.00 2.58 16.67
C LEU A 134 3.46 2.11 15.32
N TYR A 135 2.38 2.70 14.87
CA TYR A 135 1.76 2.41 13.57
C TYR A 135 1.01 3.64 13.07
N TYR A 136 0.78 3.67 11.77
CA TYR A 136 -0.10 4.63 11.12
C TYR A 136 -1.29 3.89 10.52
N GLN A 137 -2.50 4.35 10.81
CA GLN A 137 -3.73 3.85 10.21
C GLN A 137 -4.41 4.98 9.42
N PRO A 138 -4.40 4.91 8.08
CA PRO A 138 -5.00 5.93 7.24
C PRO A 138 -6.53 5.94 7.41
N LYS A 139 -7.12 7.13 7.33
CA LYS A 139 -8.59 7.32 7.38
C LYS A 139 -9.15 7.41 5.96
N LEU A 140 -8.95 6.36 5.17
CA LEU A 140 -9.29 6.30 3.76
C LEU A 140 -10.53 5.45 3.51
N GLY A 141 -11.23 5.73 2.41
CA GLY A 141 -12.44 5.05 1.96
C GLY A 141 -12.52 4.96 0.44
N PRO A 142 -13.72 4.68 -0.13
CA PRO A 142 -13.86 4.48 -1.56
C PRO A 142 -13.34 5.65 -2.40
N GLY A 143 -12.57 5.34 -3.43
CA GLY A 143 -11.91 6.34 -4.29
C GLY A 143 -10.62 6.93 -3.70
N ASP A 144 -10.16 6.43 -2.56
CA ASP A 144 -8.85 6.80 -2.02
C ASP A 144 -7.80 5.73 -2.33
N MET A 145 -6.55 6.14 -2.37
CA MET A 145 -5.39 5.26 -2.48
C MET A 145 -4.32 5.65 -1.47
N ILE A 146 -3.65 4.65 -0.90
CA ILE A 146 -2.40 4.84 -0.19
C ILE A 146 -1.25 4.23 -1.00
N LEU A 147 -0.17 4.99 -1.16
CA LEU A 147 1.08 4.56 -1.79
C LEU A 147 2.18 4.61 -0.73
N PHE A 148 2.92 3.52 -0.55
CA PHE A 148 3.93 3.37 0.50
C PHE A 148 5.09 2.47 0.05
N PRO A 149 6.29 2.63 0.65
CA PRO A 149 7.42 1.76 0.36
C PRO A 149 7.10 0.30 0.66
N SER A 150 7.41 -0.61 -0.26
CA SER A 150 7.06 -2.04 -0.16
C SER A 150 7.69 -2.77 1.03
N TRP A 151 8.77 -2.22 1.58
CA TRP A 151 9.45 -2.77 2.75
C TRP A 151 8.78 -2.39 4.08
N ILE A 152 7.80 -1.46 4.07
CA ILE A 152 7.02 -1.13 5.26
C ILE A 152 6.12 -2.31 5.62
N GLY A 153 6.35 -2.87 6.81
CA GLY A 153 5.48 -3.90 7.35
C GLY A 153 4.06 -3.36 7.55
N HIS A 154 3.09 -4.11 7.09
CA HIS A 154 1.69 -3.71 7.22
C HIS A 154 0.79 -4.92 7.43
N GLN A 155 -0.42 -4.63 7.90
CA GLN A 155 -1.47 -5.59 8.15
C GLN A 155 -2.83 -4.96 7.91
N VAL A 156 -3.86 -5.77 7.75
CA VAL A 156 -5.26 -5.32 7.70
C VAL A 156 -6.02 -5.96 8.85
N GLN A 157 -6.58 -5.13 9.73
CA GLN A 157 -7.39 -5.60 10.86
C GLN A 157 -8.78 -6.03 10.41
N PRO A 158 -9.48 -6.90 11.17
CA PRO A 158 -10.89 -7.20 10.97
C PRO A 158 -11.77 -5.95 11.03
N GLY A 159 -12.96 -6.06 10.46
CA GLY A 159 -13.94 -4.98 10.40
C GLY A 159 -14.01 -4.25 9.06
N ASN A 160 -13.26 -4.71 8.04
CA ASN A 160 -13.50 -4.32 6.66
C ASN A 160 -14.68 -5.10 6.09
N THR A 161 -15.39 -4.47 5.15
CA THR A 161 -16.36 -5.14 4.27
C THR A 161 -16.24 -4.48 2.91
N GLY A 162 -16.12 -5.29 1.85
CA GLY A 162 -15.95 -4.76 0.48
C GLY A 162 -14.65 -5.18 -0.18
N THR A 163 -14.22 -4.43 -1.15
CA THR A 163 -13.05 -4.74 -2.01
C THR A 163 -11.99 -3.65 -1.96
N THR A 164 -10.75 -4.09 -2.10
CA THR A 164 -9.59 -3.23 -2.37
C THR A 164 -8.85 -3.75 -3.59
N ILE A 165 -8.17 -2.83 -4.29
CA ILE A 165 -7.21 -3.16 -5.33
C ILE A 165 -5.83 -2.87 -4.77
N ALA A 166 -4.96 -3.86 -4.77
CA ALA A 166 -3.58 -3.72 -4.33
C ALA A 166 -2.63 -3.94 -5.50
N GLY A 167 -1.45 -3.36 -5.44
CA GLY A 167 -0.45 -3.54 -6.47
C GLY A 167 0.96 -3.22 -6.02
N ASN A 168 1.91 -3.77 -6.76
CA ASN A 168 3.34 -3.60 -6.54
C ASN A 168 4.00 -2.89 -7.71
N ILE A 169 4.96 -2.03 -7.39
CA ILE A 169 5.69 -1.21 -8.36
C ILE A 169 7.19 -1.42 -8.17
N GLY A 170 7.84 -1.82 -9.24
CA GLY A 170 9.29 -1.79 -9.39
C GLY A 170 9.76 -0.45 -9.95
N ILE A 171 10.92 0.01 -9.50
CA ILE A 171 11.57 1.21 -10.01
C ILE A 171 12.85 0.82 -10.77
N VAL A 172 12.93 1.23 -12.02
CA VAL A 172 14.18 1.15 -12.78
C VAL A 172 14.94 2.45 -12.57
N GLN A 173 16.10 2.37 -11.95
CA GLN A 173 16.99 3.52 -11.76
C GLN A 173 17.85 3.76 -13.02
N PRO A 174 18.30 4.99 -13.27
CA PRO A 174 19.33 5.25 -14.26
C PRO A 174 20.63 4.56 -13.83
N PRO A 175 21.51 4.19 -14.78
CA PRO A 175 22.81 3.63 -14.42
C PRO A 175 23.60 4.64 -13.58
N ILE A 176 24.22 4.13 -12.52
CA ILE A 176 25.15 4.91 -11.70
C ILE A 176 26.49 4.89 -12.47
N TYR A 177 26.90 6.04 -12.97
CA TYR A 177 28.23 6.25 -13.59
C TYR A 177 29.21 6.82 -12.58
#